data_21238a4b0d8c8d01f33f5c464ddeaa9b
#
_entry.id   21238a4b0d8c8d01f33f5c464ddeaa9b
#
_cell.length_a   1.000
_cell.length_b   1.000
_cell.length_c   1.000
_cell.angle_alpha   90.00
_cell.angle_beta   90.00
_cell.angle_gamma   90.00
#
_symmetry.space_group_name_H-M   'P 1'
#
loop_
_entity.id
_entity.type
_entity.pdbx_description
1 polymer ?
#
loop_
_entity_poly.entity_id
_entity_poly.type
_entity_poly.pdbx_seq_one_letter_code
_entity_poly.pdbx_strand_id
1 'polypeptide(L)'
;MRAKKYLWSILCVYFCYLTHGIQAIILSQNNVNFAKQWGFNMTDPQSAAYAAGLAAVSTAVAWTGFGKFVSVWIGGEISDHVGRKKLMIGGAALYILCFLGFLFTKSALVASVCGFVSGVATSGFWDASGYPAVQEAYPAAPGSALIGIKFFVSVSGMIYPFLVVHNANSGNWKLNVIIPVVMSVVCLVLAIIAPFAYDDQKKASEGKKDKSDNAVQAEIDAAKAAMLVKPNKFIVFLVMFYAFLCMAIMYGAQQYTKAFGLSVCGLSEIQAAGMTSIYTIGSICAVLFWAFMMAKLKWNPLKVVLIDSICTAVALTGVLFIHQVAIIYIAIAMLGFFAAGGALQTGLAVVQLFNPGPKGRNTGIYYTFMGAASYLIPVVAAQLTKSSGEASAVYSLMIMLLVFAILAILSSLYLVAQHKKIFGKSAL
;
A
#
# COMPACT_ATOMS: atom_id res chain seq x y z
N MET A 1 -11.77 24.51 6.82
CA MET A 1 -10.37 24.71 6.40
C MET A 1 -9.71 25.61 7.45
N ARG A 2 -8.66 25.18 8.14
CA ARG A 2 -8.06 26.01 9.21
C ARG A 2 -7.56 27.30 8.61
N ALA A 3 -6.68 27.45 7.84
CA ALA A 3 -6.27 28.67 7.15
C ALA A 3 -5.88 28.34 5.73
N LYS A 4 -6.11 29.22 4.77
CA LYS A 4 -5.70 29.03 3.38
C LYS A 4 -4.22 28.67 3.22
N LYS A 5 -3.36 29.10 4.18
CA LYS A 5 -1.93 28.78 4.17
C LYS A 5 -1.64 27.27 4.25
N TYR A 6 -2.48 26.45 4.92
CA TYR A 6 -2.25 25.00 5.03
C TYR A 6 -2.66 24.21 3.78
N LEU A 7 -3.22 24.87 2.76
CA LEU A 7 -3.39 24.25 1.45
C LEU A 7 -2.03 23.80 0.87
N TRP A 8 -0.96 24.55 1.13
CA TRP A 8 0.39 24.21 0.68
C TRP A 8 0.92 22.92 1.31
N SER A 9 0.60 22.62 2.56
CA SER A 9 0.95 21.33 3.17
C SER A 9 0.18 20.17 2.56
N ILE A 10 -1.11 20.37 2.23
CA ILE A 10 -1.90 19.35 1.52
C ILE A 10 -1.30 19.07 0.15
N LEU A 11 -0.99 20.10 -0.64
CA LEU A 11 -0.37 19.94 -1.96
C LEU A 11 1.01 19.29 -1.88
N CYS A 12 1.82 19.67 -0.90
CA CYS A 12 3.11 19.03 -0.61
C CYS A 12 2.95 17.53 -0.36
N VAL A 13 2.06 17.15 0.55
CA VAL A 13 1.80 15.75 0.88
C VAL A 13 1.31 14.99 -0.37
N TYR A 14 0.35 15.54 -1.11
CA TYR A 14 -0.16 14.88 -2.32
C TYR A 14 0.92 14.65 -3.37
N PHE A 15 1.82 15.61 -3.56
CA PHE A 15 2.93 15.47 -4.50
C PHE A 15 3.96 14.42 -4.00
N CYS A 16 4.21 14.37 -2.69
CA CYS A 16 5.02 13.30 -2.09
C CYS A 16 4.41 11.92 -2.36
N TYR A 17 3.09 11.78 -2.23
CA TYR A 17 2.42 10.51 -2.49
C TYR A 17 2.31 10.18 -3.99
N LEU A 18 2.32 11.17 -4.88
CA LEU A 18 2.53 10.94 -6.31
C LEU A 18 3.90 10.28 -6.56
N THR A 19 4.96 10.79 -5.91
CA THR A 19 6.32 10.20 -5.98
C THR A 19 6.36 8.81 -5.33
N HIS A 20 5.68 8.63 -4.20
CA HIS A 20 5.57 7.34 -3.53
C HIS A 20 4.87 6.27 -4.41
N GLY A 21 3.87 6.65 -5.20
CA GLY A 21 3.21 5.70 -6.11
C GLY A 21 4.18 5.13 -7.17
N ILE A 22 5.15 5.93 -7.64
CA ILE A 22 6.25 5.44 -8.48
C ILE A 22 7.17 4.51 -7.69
N GLN A 23 7.59 4.92 -6.48
CA GLN A 23 8.47 4.12 -5.63
C GLN A 23 7.88 2.73 -5.36
N ALA A 24 6.57 2.64 -5.16
CA ALA A 24 5.90 1.39 -4.85
C ALA A 24 6.05 0.32 -5.93
N ILE A 25 6.22 0.71 -7.20
CA ILE A 25 6.26 -0.21 -8.35
C ILE A 25 7.53 -0.10 -9.21
N ILE A 26 8.46 0.81 -8.90
CA ILE A 26 9.63 1.08 -9.74
C ILE A 26 10.48 -0.17 -9.98
N LEU A 27 10.71 -0.98 -8.95
CA LEU A 27 11.52 -2.19 -9.06
C LEU A 27 10.82 -3.26 -9.90
N SER A 28 9.56 -3.54 -9.64
CA SER A 28 8.79 -4.57 -10.36
C SER A 28 8.51 -4.18 -11.81
N GLN A 29 8.29 -2.90 -12.10
CA GLN A 29 8.05 -2.44 -13.47
C GLN A 29 9.32 -2.42 -14.33
N ASN A 30 10.51 -2.28 -13.74
CA ASN A 30 11.80 -2.26 -14.41
C ASN A 30 12.68 -3.48 -14.08
N ASN A 31 12.08 -4.62 -13.74
CA ASN A 31 12.78 -5.78 -13.19
C ASN A 31 13.93 -6.28 -14.07
N VAL A 32 13.70 -6.44 -15.37
CA VAL A 32 14.73 -6.89 -16.34
C VAL A 32 15.88 -5.87 -16.46
N ASN A 33 15.55 -4.57 -16.50
CA ASN A 33 16.55 -3.52 -16.62
C ASN A 33 17.43 -3.42 -15.37
N PHE A 34 16.86 -3.54 -14.18
CA PHE A 34 17.63 -3.56 -12.93
C PHE A 34 18.47 -4.82 -12.81
N ALA A 35 17.92 -6.00 -13.11
CA ALA A 35 18.69 -7.23 -13.09
C ALA A 35 19.91 -7.16 -14.03
N LYS A 36 19.71 -6.64 -15.24
CA LYS A 36 20.80 -6.40 -16.20
C LYS A 36 21.83 -5.40 -15.66
N GLN A 37 21.38 -4.29 -15.05
CA GLN A 37 22.29 -3.30 -14.45
C GLN A 37 23.10 -3.90 -13.29
N TRP A 38 22.56 -4.86 -12.55
CA TRP A 38 23.25 -5.53 -11.44
C TRP A 38 24.14 -6.71 -11.89
N GLY A 39 24.31 -6.89 -13.21
CA GLY A 39 25.25 -7.84 -13.80
C GLY A 39 24.69 -9.23 -14.07
N PHE A 40 23.37 -9.43 -13.97
CA PHE A 40 22.75 -10.69 -14.36
C PHE A 40 22.61 -10.81 -15.88
N ASN A 41 22.80 -12.02 -16.41
CA ASN A 41 22.54 -12.29 -17.82
C ASN A 41 21.05 -12.41 -18.07
N MET A 42 20.48 -11.44 -18.79
CA MET A 42 19.05 -11.32 -19.07
C MET A 42 18.74 -11.58 -20.57
N THR A 43 19.53 -12.39 -21.25
CA THR A 43 19.36 -12.66 -22.70
C THR A 43 18.40 -13.82 -22.97
N ASP A 44 18.43 -14.86 -22.15
CA ASP A 44 17.61 -16.06 -22.30
C ASP A 44 16.64 -16.21 -21.11
N PRO A 45 15.32 -15.96 -21.34
CA PRO A 45 14.29 -16.05 -20.31
C PRO A 45 14.15 -17.44 -19.65
N GLN A 46 14.65 -18.51 -20.29
CA GLN A 46 14.61 -19.86 -19.75
C GLN A 46 15.86 -20.22 -18.91
N SER A 47 16.86 -19.32 -18.89
CA SER A 47 18.10 -19.59 -18.17
C SER A 47 17.97 -19.37 -16.65
N ALA A 48 18.73 -20.17 -15.89
CA ALA A 48 18.85 -19.99 -14.44
C ALA A 48 19.39 -18.60 -14.06
N ALA A 49 20.24 -18.00 -14.91
CA ALA A 49 20.78 -16.64 -14.69
C ALA A 49 19.68 -15.57 -14.80
N TYR A 50 18.76 -15.71 -15.74
CA TYR A 50 17.59 -14.82 -15.88
C TYR A 50 16.68 -14.92 -14.62
N ALA A 51 16.34 -16.14 -14.22
CA ALA A 51 15.54 -16.37 -13.02
C ALA A 51 16.22 -15.82 -11.76
N ALA A 52 17.54 -15.97 -11.62
CA ALA A 52 18.30 -15.40 -10.52
C ALA A 52 18.28 -13.87 -10.51
N GLY A 53 18.34 -13.24 -11.68
CA GLY A 53 18.22 -11.78 -11.82
C GLY A 53 16.87 -11.25 -11.36
N LEU A 54 15.77 -11.87 -11.81
CA LEU A 54 14.42 -11.50 -11.37
C LEU A 54 14.19 -11.76 -9.87
N ALA A 55 14.73 -12.87 -9.35
CA ALA A 55 14.66 -13.16 -7.91
C ALA A 55 15.44 -12.13 -7.08
N ALA A 56 16.57 -11.62 -7.58
CA ALA A 56 17.32 -10.55 -6.93
C ALA A 56 16.50 -9.24 -6.87
N VAL A 57 15.76 -8.90 -7.93
CA VAL A 57 14.86 -7.74 -7.92
C VAL A 57 13.71 -7.94 -6.93
N SER A 58 13.07 -9.12 -6.93
CA SER A 58 12.02 -9.45 -5.96
C SER A 58 12.54 -9.39 -4.51
N THR A 59 13.80 -9.76 -4.28
CA THR A 59 14.46 -9.59 -2.99
C THR A 59 14.59 -8.13 -2.59
N ALA A 60 14.98 -7.24 -3.51
CA ALA A 60 15.04 -5.80 -3.23
C ALA A 60 13.64 -5.21 -2.93
N VAL A 61 12.58 -5.70 -3.59
CA VAL A 61 11.18 -5.38 -3.24
C VAL A 61 10.83 -5.87 -1.85
N ALA A 62 11.26 -7.08 -1.46
CA ALA A 62 11.05 -7.61 -0.11
C ALA A 62 11.69 -6.72 0.96
N TRP A 63 12.91 -6.25 0.73
CA TRP A 63 13.59 -5.33 1.65
C TRP A 63 12.85 -4.00 1.81
N THR A 64 12.17 -3.50 0.75
CA THR A 64 11.26 -2.36 0.88
C THR A 64 10.10 -2.67 1.84
N GLY A 65 9.49 -3.84 1.72
CA GLY A 65 8.45 -4.31 2.64
C GLY A 65 8.96 -4.44 4.08
N PHE A 66 10.18 -4.96 4.27
CA PHE A 66 10.80 -5.07 5.59
C PHE A 66 11.07 -3.69 6.22
N GLY A 67 11.54 -2.72 5.42
CA GLY A 67 11.71 -1.34 5.89
C GLY A 67 10.38 -0.73 6.37
N LYS A 68 9.28 -0.94 5.63
CA LYS A 68 7.94 -0.53 6.07
C LYS A 68 7.53 -1.21 7.37
N PHE A 69 7.71 -2.53 7.45
CA PHE A 69 7.35 -3.35 8.61
C PHE A 69 7.98 -2.85 9.92
N VAL A 70 9.30 -2.60 9.90
CA VAL A 70 10.03 -2.22 11.12
C VAL A 70 9.85 -0.74 11.50
N SER A 71 9.53 0.14 10.53
CA SER A 71 9.51 1.58 10.77
C SER A 71 8.14 2.16 11.06
N VAL A 72 7.05 1.48 10.69
CA VAL A 72 5.70 2.03 10.78
C VAL A 72 5.31 2.41 12.21
N TRP A 73 5.64 1.59 13.18
CA TRP A 73 5.32 1.84 14.58
C TRP A 73 6.18 2.97 15.17
N ILE A 74 7.49 2.87 14.96
CA ILE A 74 8.47 3.84 15.47
C ILE A 74 8.23 5.23 14.87
N GLY A 75 7.87 5.28 13.57
CA GLY A 75 7.62 6.52 12.85
C GLY A 75 6.49 7.37 13.44
N GLY A 76 5.41 6.74 13.89
CA GLY A 76 4.30 7.43 14.54
C GLY A 76 4.73 8.18 15.81
N GLU A 77 5.44 7.52 16.70
CA GLU A 77 6.01 8.09 17.93
C GLU A 77 6.95 9.26 17.61
N ILE A 78 7.89 9.05 16.67
CA ILE A 78 8.84 10.09 16.26
C ILE A 78 8.10 11.29 15.68
N SER A 79 7.05 11.07 14.87
CA SER A 79 6.26 12.14 14.26
C SER A 79 5.60 13.07 15.29
N ASP A 80 5.11 12.51 16.38
CA ASP A 80 4.47 13.27 17.45
C ASP A 80 5.49 14.08 18.29
N HIS A 81 6.72 13.59 18.41
CA HIS A 81 7.77 14.29 19.14
C HIS A 81 8.55 15.30 18.28
N VAL A 82 8.90 14.92 17.05
CA VAL A 82 9.79 15.73 16.19
C VAL A 82 9.01 16.75 15.35
N GLY A 83 7.75 16.44 15.01
CA GLY A 83 6.87 17.26 14.17
C GLY A 83 6.74 16.73 12.73
N ARG A 84 5.63 17.10 12.08
CA ARG A 84 5.28 16.60 10.74
C ARG A 84 6.27 17.08 9.67
N LYS A 85 6.62 18.37 9.74
CA LYS A 85 7.50 19.02 8.75
C LYS A 85 8.87 18.35 8.65
N LYS A 86 9.52 18.08 9.80
CA LYS A 86 10.86 17.48 9.82
C LYS A 86 10.87 16.07 9.23
N LEU A 87 9.83 15.28 9.51
CA LEU A 87 9.71 13.96 8.94
C LEU A 87 9.42 13.99 7.43
N MET A 88 8.59 14.90 6.94
CA MET A 88 8.39 15.09 5.50
C MET A 88 9.68 15.41 4.77
N ILE A 89 10.50 16.33 5.34
CA ILE A 89 11.83 16.68 4.81
C ILE A 89 12.77 15.47 4.83
N GLY A 90 12.86 14.77 5.97
CA GLY A 90 13.70 13.58 6.12
C GLY A 90 13.33 12.47 5.15
N GLY A 91 12.04 12.19 4.98
CA GLY A 91 11.53 11.22 4.02
C GLY A 91 11.91 11.58 2.58
N ALA A 92 11.76 12.85 2.17
CA ALA A 92 12.15 13.31 0.85
C ALA A 92 13.66 13.14 0.60
N ALA A 93 14.50 13.49 1.58
CA ALA A 93 15.95 13.31 1.49
C ALA A 93 16.33 11.82 1.35
N LEU A 94 15.70 10.93 2.13
CA LEU A 94 15.91 9.48 2.01
C LEU A 94 15.45 8.95 0.65
N TYR A 95 14.35 9.44 0.07
CA TYR A 95 13.90 9.06 -1.27
C TYR A 95 14.90 9.46 -2.35
N ILE A 96 15.48 10.66 -2.26
CA ILE A 96 16.55 11.11 -3.18
C ILE A 96 17.73 10.12 -3.10
N LEU A 97 18.21 9.80 -1.89
CA LEU A 97 19.32 8.86 -1.70
C LEU A 97 19.01 7.47 -2.26
N CYS A 98 17.79 6.96 -2.02
CA CYS A 98 17.38 5.64 -2.51
C CYS A 98 17.30 5.60 -4.04
N PHE A 99 16.68 6.59 -4.67
CA PHE A 99 16.58 6.61 -6.12
C PHE A 99 17.94 6.84 -6.80
N LEU A 100 18.83 7.65 -6.23
CA LEU A 100 20.21 7.74 -6.68
C LEU A 100 20.94 6.40 -6.50
N GLY A 101 20.72 5.71 -5.38
CA GLY A 101 21.22 4.37 -5.17
C GLY A 101 20.75 3.39 -6.25
N PHE A 102 19.46 3.35 -6.56
CA PHE A 102 18.91 2.53 -7.65
C PHE A 102 19.48 2.91 -9.03
N LEU A 103 19.72 4.19 -9.29
CA LEU A 103 20.22 4.69 -10.57
C LEU A 103 21.66 4.24 -10.84
N PHE A 104 22.52 4.24 -9.81
CA PHE A 104 23.97 4.06 -9.98
C PHE A 104 24.48 2.69 -9.52
N THR A 105 23.77 1.97 -8.64
CA THR A 105 24.29 0.70 -8.13
C THR A 105 24.36 -0.38 -9.20
N LYS A 106 25.45 -1.15 -9.15
CA LYS A 106 25.65 -2.39 -9.92
C LYS A 106 25.52 -3.63 -9.04
N SER A 107 25.10 -3.48 -7.80
CA SER A 107 24.99 -4.56 -6.82
C SER A 107 23.56 -4.74 -6.36
N ALA A 108 23.03 -5.96 -6.46
CA ALA A 108 21.70 -6.33 -5.94
C ALA A 108 21.63 -6.16 -4.42
N LEU A 109 22.74 -6.37 -3.70
CA LEU A 109 22.78 -6.16 -2.25
C LEU A 109 22.59 -4.67 -1.90
N VAL A 110 23.33 -3.78 -2.56
CA VAL A 110 23.19 -2.34 -2.34
C VAL A 110 21.78 -1.86 -2.73
N ALA A 111 21.22 -2.39 -3.83
CA ALA A 111 19.84 -2.12 -4.22
C ALA A 111 18.82 -2.58 -3.15
N SER A 112 19.07 -3.73 -2.51
CA SER A 112 18.24 -4.20 -1.40
C SER A 112 18.31 -3.28 -0.18
N VAL A 113 19.49 -2.75 0.15
CA VAL A 113 19.66 -1.74 1.21
C VAL A 113 18.90 -0.45 0.82
N CYS A 114 18.99 0.01 -0.42
CA CYS A 114 18.20 1.14 -0.91
C CYS A 114 16.70 0.85 -0.82
N GLY A 115 16.27 -0.37 -1.13
CA GLY A 115 14.91 -0.84 -0.93
C GLY A 115 14.47 -0.71 0.52
N PHE A 116 15.23 -1.23 1.45
CA PHE A 116 14.96 -1.11 2.89
C PHE A 116 14.82 0.36 3.32
N VAL A 117 15.78 1.20 2.97
CA VAL A 117 15.76 2.62 3.32
C VAL A 117 14.54 3.32 2.69
N SER A 118 14.15 2.97 1.45
CA SER A 118 12.94 3.51 0.82
C SER A 118 11.66 3.10 1.56
N GLY A 119 11.61 1.87 2.09
CA GLY A 119 10.52 1.40 2.94
C GLY A 119 10.43 2.17 4.26
N VAL A 120 11.57 2.41 4.90
CA VAL A 120 11.66 3.26 6.11
C VAL A 120 11.21 4.69 5.80
N ALA A 121 11.67 5.28 4.70
CA ALA A 121 11.28 6.62 4.26
C ALA A 121 9.78 6.73 4.00
N THR A 122 9.16 5.66 3.46
CA THR A 122 7.72 5.60 3.28
C THR A 122 6.99 5.58 4.62
N SER A 123 7.08 4.48 5.36
CA SER A 123 6.20 4.23 6.51
C SER A 123 6.67 4.91 7.78
N GLY A 124 8.00 4.99 8.00
CA GLY A 124 8.57 5.67 9.17
C GLY A 124 8.54 7.20 9.07
N PHE A 125 8.54 7.75 7.86
CA PHE A 125 8.59 9.20 7.64
C PHE A 125 7.31 9.74 7.02
N TRP A 126 6.97 9.36 5.77
CA TRP A 126 5.86 9.99 5.07
C TRP A 126 4.50 9.52 5.55
N ASP A 127 4.28 8.20 5.79
CA ASP A 127 2.99 7.72 6.30
C ASP A 127 2.76 8.24 7.73
N ALA A 128 3.79 8.22 8.57
CA ALA A 128 3.74 8.68 9.94
C ALA A 128 3.47 10.20 10.09
N SER A 129 3.81 11.01 9.09
CA SER A 129 3.63 12.46 9.12
C SER A 129 2.59 12.99 8.13
N GLY A 130 2.50 12.43 6.93
CA GLY A 130 1.65 12.91 5.85
C GLY A 130 0.16 12.67 6.10
N TYR A 131 -0.22 11.44 6.54
CA TYR A 131 -1.62 11.15 6.88
C TYR A 131 -2.17 12.08 7.97
N PRO A 132 -1.49 12.25 9.13
CA PRO A 132 -1.93 13.23 10.11
C PRO A 132 -1.91 14.67 9.59
N ALA A 133 -0.89 15.05 8.83
CA ALA A 133 -0.73 16.43 8.35
C ALA A 133 -1.92 16.89 7.49
N VAL A 134 -2.46 16.04 6.59
CA VAL A 134 -3.63 16.42 5.78
C VAL A 134 -4.91 16.48 6.59
N GLN A 135 -5.05 15.62 7.60
CA GLN A 135 -6.20 15.65 8.52
C GLN A 135 -6.18 16.93 9.38
N GLU A 136 -5.01 17.29 9.89
CA GLU A 136 -4.79 18.50 10.69
C GLU A 136 -4.97 19.78 9.88
N ALA A 137 -4.61 19.75 8.58
CA ALA A 137 -4.82 20.87 7.66
C ALA A 137 -6.28 21.04 7.23
N TYR A 138 -7.04 19.94 7.14
CA TYR A 138 -8.46 19.96 6.71
C TYR A 138 -9.39 19.23 7.71
N PRO A 139 -9.53 19.74 8.93
CA PRO A 139 -10.30 19.06 9.98
C PRO A 139 -11.82 19.02 9.72
N ALA A 140 -12.34 19.84 8.78
CA ALA A 140 -13.76 19.84 8.41
C ALA A 140 -14.17 18.55 7.65
N ALA A 141 -13.25 17.93 6.90
CA ALA A 141 -13.48 16.68 6.18
C ALA A 141 -12.19 15.87 6.06
N PRO A 142 -11.68 15.31 7.17
CA PRO A 142 -10.40 14.62 7.20
C PRO A 142 -10.38 13.38 6.30
N GLY A 143 -11.51 12.69 6.16
CA GLY A 143 -11.64 11.55 5.24
C GLY A 143 -11.44 11.94 3.78
N SER A 144 -11.97 13.07 3.34
CA SER A 144 -11.77 13.57 1.97
C SER A 144 -10.30 13.90 1.68
N ALA A 145 -9.58 14.45 2.65
CA ALA A 145 -8.16 14.72 2.53
C ALA A 145 -7.33 13.42 2.40
N LEU A 146 -7.71 12.36 3.11
CA LEU A 146 -7.08 11.05 3.00
C LEU A 146 -7.36 10.38 1.64
N ILE A 147 -8.56 10.55 1.08
CA ILE A 147 -8.89 10.08 -0.27
C ILE A 147 -7.96 10.71 -1.30
N GLY A 148 -7.63 12.00 -1.15
CA GLY A 148 -6.65 12.69 -2.00
C GLY A 148 -5.29 12.01 -2.02
N ILE A 149 -4.77 11.57 -0.88
CA ILE A 149 -3.51 10.80 -0.82
C ILE A 149 -3.61 9.55 -1.72
N LYS A 150 -4.65 8.74 -1.53
CA LYS A 150 -4.83 7.51 -2.32
C LYS A 150 -4.97 7.81 -3.81
N PHE A 151 -5.66 8.88 -4.16
CA PHE A 151 -5.81 9.33 -5.55
C PHE A 151 -4.45 9.61 -6.20
N PHE A 152 -3.58 10.37 -5.56
CA PHE A 152 -2.26 10.73 -6.12
C PHE A 152 -1.31 9.52 -6.22
N VAL A 153 -1.31 8.60 -5.24
CA VAL A 153 -0.61 7.31 -5.36
C VAL A 153 -1.09 6.54 -6.59
N SER A 154 -2.39 6.52 -6.80
CA SER A 154 -3.00 5.77 -7.90
C SER A 154 -2.74 6.41 -9.27
N VAL A 155 -2.70 7.74 -9.37
CA VAL A 155 -2.33 8.43 -10.62
C VAL A 155 -0.95 7.98 -11.10
N SER A 156 0.03 7.86 -10.21
CA SER A 156 1.35 7.33 -10.56
C SER A 156 1.29 5.87 -11.02
N GLY A 157 0.56 5.03 -10.28
CA GLY A 157 0.39 3.62 -10.63
C GLY A 157 -0.30 3.41 -11.98
N MET A 158 -1.14 4.37 -12.40
CA MET A 158 -1.79 4.35 -13.71
C MET A 158 -0.85 4.78 -14.85
N ILE A 159 -0.06 5.83 -14.64
CA ILE A 159 0.74 6.45 -15.70
C ILE A 159 2.12 5.79 -15.83
N TYR A 160 2.77 5.49 -14.72
CA TYR A 160 4.16 5.07 -14.69
C TYR A 160 4.47 3.78 -15.50
N PRO A 161 3.63 2.72 -15.51
CA PRO A 161 3.90 1.54 -16.34
C PRO A 161 4.07 1.86 -17.84
N PHE A 162 3.27 2.79 -18.37
CA PHE A 162 3.38 3.21 -19.77
C PHE A 162 4.65 4.03 -20.02
N LEU A 163 5.05 4.89 -19.07
CA LEU A 163 6.33 5.60 -19.14
C LEU A 163 7.51 4.62 -19.17
N VAL A 164 7.43 3.55 -18.38
CA VAL A 164 8.47 2.51 -18.36
C VAL A 164 8.64 1.87 -19.72
N VAL A 165 7.55 1.46 -20.36
CA VAL A 165 7.59 0.86 -21.70
C VAL A 165 8.10 1.85 -22.74
N HIS A 166 7.62 3.09 -22.74
CA HIS A 166 8.06 4.13 -23.66
C HIS A 166 9.56 4.42 -23.55
N ASN A 167 10.06 4.61 -22.33
CA ASN A 167 11.47 4.91 -22.10
C ASN A 167 12.40 3.70 -22.39
N ALA A 168 11.92 2.48 -22.15
CA ALA A 168 12.66 1.27 -22.51
C ALA A 168 12.79 1.14 -24.03
N ASN A 169 11.70 1.35 -24.78
CA ASN A 169 11.69 1.28 -26.25
C ASN A 169 12.55 2.37 -26.90
N SER A 170 12.68 3.54 -26.28
CA SER A 170 13.57 4.62 -26.73
C SER A 170 15.04 4.44 -26.32
N GLY A 171 15.39 3.32 -25.66
CA GLY A 171 16.74 3.04 -25.16
C GLY A 171 17.16 3.84 -23.91
N ASN A 172 16.26 4.63 -23.35
CA ASN A 172 16.54 5.55 -22.23
C ASN A 172 15.86 5.11 -20.91
N TRP A 173 15.85 3.81 -20.62
CA TRP A 173 15.15 3.27 -19.44
C TRP A 173 15.55 3.94 -18.10
N LYS A 174 16.77 4.51 -18.02
CA LYS A 174 17.21 5.23 -16.81
C LYS A 174 16.36 6.45 -16.47
N LEU A 175 15.63 7.01 -17.45
CA LEU A 175 14.66 8.09 -17.20
C LEU A 175 13.58 7.65 -16.21
N ASN A 176 13.23 6.35 -16.17
CA ASN A 176 12.30 5.79 -15.20
C ASN A 176 12.75 5.97 -13.74
N VAL A 177 14.06 6.11 -13.52
CA VAL A 177 14.64 6.36 -12.19
C VAL A 177 14.97 7.83 -11.96
N ILE A 178 15.37 8.55 -13.02
CA ILE A 178 15.69 9.99 -12.95
C ILE A 178 14.44 10.81 -12.62
N ILE A 179 13.30 10.48 -13.22
CA ILE A 179 12.02 11.17 -12.95
C ILE A 179 11.69 11.20 -11.45
N PRO A 180 11.63 10.07 -10.72
CA PRO A 180 11.35 10.11 -9.28
C PRO A 180 12.48 10.75 -8.44
N VAL A 181 13.74 10.78 -8.90
CA VAL A 181 14.80 11.60 -8.27
C VAL A 181 14.41 13.08 -8.31
N VAL A 182 14.09 13.60 -9.50
CA VAL A 182 13.69 15.01 -9.68
C VAL A 182 12.43 15.31 -8.87
N MET A 183 11.43 14.43 -8.92
CA MET A 183 10.22 14.59 -8.11
C MET A 183 10.53 14.62 -6.61
N SER A 184 11.46 13.81 -6.12
CA SER A 184 11.86 13.80 -4.70
C SER A 184 12.58 15.09 -4.30
N VAL A 185 13.35 15.69 -5.19
CA VAL A 185 13.93 17.03 -4.96
C VAL A 185 12.82 18.09 -4.85
N VAL A 186 11.81 18.04 -5.73
CA VAL A 186 10.64 18.93 -5.62
C VAL A 186 9.89 18.69 -4.31
N CYS A 187 9.70 17.41 -3.89
CA CYS A 187 9.12 17.08 -2.59
C CYS A 187 9.90 17.73 -1.43
N LEU A 188 11.22 17.66 -1.48
CA LEU A 188 12.10 18.27 -0.45
C LEU A 188 11.88 19.78 -0.38
N VAL A 189 11.90 20.46 -1.52
CA VAL A 189 11.67 21.91 -1.60
C VAL A 189 10.28 22.28 -1.07
N LEU A 190 9.24 21.56 -1.51
CA LEU A 190 7.88 21.77 -1.04
C LEU A 190 7.74 21.54 0.46
N ALA A 191 8.38 20.51 1.02
CA ALA A 191 8.35 20.21 2.44
C ALA A 191 9.07 21.30 3.29
N ILE A 192 10.13 21.92 2.75
CA ILE A 192 10.83 23.04 3.40
C ILE A 192 9.96 24.29 3.43
N ILE A 193 9.24 24.59 2.34
CA ILE A 193 8.46 25.83 2.20
C ILE A 193 7.10 25.71 2.88
N ALA A 194 6.42 24.53 2.79
CA ALA A 194 5.06 24.34 3.28
C ALA A 194 4.95 24.52 4.79
N PRO A 195 3.92 25.25 5.26
CA PRO A 195 3.60 25.36 6.68
C PRO A 195 2.76 24.17 7.14
N PHE A 196 3.09 23.53 8.24
CA PHE A 196 2.34 22.40 8.80
C PHE A 196 1.56 22.82 10.05
N ALA A 197 0.27 22.45 10.12
CA ALA A 197 -0.65 22.91 11.15
C ALA A 197 -0.24 22.41 12.55
N TYR A 198 0.25 21.19 12.66
CA TYR A 198 0.75 20.63 13.93
C TYR A 198 1.97 21.37 14.44
N ASP A 199 2.96 21.60 13.58
CA ASP A 199 4.21 22.26 13.97
C ASP A 199 3.97 23.71 14.44
N ASP A 200 3.02 24.43 13.78
CA ASP A 200 2.62 25.77 14.19
C ASP A 200 1.88 25.76 15.55
N GLN A 201 1.04 24.74 15.82
CA GLN A 201 0.33 24.62 17.09
C GLN A 201 1.25 24.22 18.23
N LYS A 202 2.19 23.28 17.98
CA LYS A 202 3.16 22.86 18.98
C LYS A 202 4.00 24.03 19.47
N LYS A 203 4.42 24.91 18.56
CA LYS A 203 5.11 26.17 18.91
C LYS A 203 4.24 27.11 19.75
N ALA A 204 2.91 27.10 19.54
CA ALA A 204 1.97 27.97 20.25
C ALA A 204 1.47 27.38 21.58
N SER A 205 1.63 26.08 21.82
CA SER A 205 1.03 25.33 22.95
C SER A 205 2.07 24.74 23.93
N GLU A 206 3.30 25.22 23.93
CA GLU A 206 4.26 24.88 25.02
C GLU A 206 3.68 25.32 26.37
N GLY A 207 2.75 24.52 26.93
CA GLY A 207 2.13 24.78 28.23
C GLY A 207 0.74 24.20 28.50
N LYS A 208 0.08 23.50 27.56
CA LYS A 208 -1.28 22.94 27.80
C LYS A 208 -1.41 21.49 27.33
N LYS A 209 -1.08 20.54 28.19
CA LYS A 209 -1.56 19.14 28.13
C LYS A 209 -2.67 19.01 29.18
N ASP A 210 -3.86 18.42 28.83
CA ASP A 210 -4.71 17.63 29.73
C ASP A 210 -6.18 17.42 29.30
N LYS A 211 -6.64 17.92 28.13
CA LYS A 211 -8.08 17.74 27.77
C LYS A 211 -8.38 16.70 26.70
N SER A 212 -7.37 16.16 25.98
CA SER A 212 -7.59 15.19 24.90
C SER A 212 -7.78 13.75 25.39
N ASP A 213 -7.10 13.37 26.44
CA ASP A 213 -7.07 11.98 26.92
C ASP A 213 -8.41 11.53 27.50
N ASN A 214 -9.12 12.42 28.20
CA ASN A 214 -10.44 12.12 28.76
C ASN A 214 -11.51 11.91 27.66
N ALA A 215 -11.45 12.66 26.56
CA ALA A 215 -12.40 12.50 25.46
C ALA A 215 -12.18 11.17 24.70
N VAL A 216 -10.92 10.79 24.47
CA VAL A 216 -10.56 9.51 23.86
C VAL A 216 -10.98 8.33 24.74
N GLN A 217 -10.76 8.42 26.03
CA GLN A 217 -11.16 7.38 26.98
C GLN A 217 -12.70 7.23 27.01
N ALA A 218 -13.45 8.33 27.03
CA ALA A 218 -14.92 8.29 26.98
C ALA A 218 -15.46 7.63 25.70
N GLU A 219 -14.82 7.89 24.53
CA GLU A 219 -15.19 7.22 23.26
C GLU A 219 -14.91 5.70 23.32
N ILE A 220 -13.79 5.29 23.90
CA ILE A 220 -13.45 3.87 24.09
C ILE A 220 -14.46 3.19 25.01
N ASP A 221 -14.82 3.82 26.10
CA ASP A 221 -15.74 3.23 27.09
C ASP A 221 -17.16 3.16 26.53
N ALA A 222 -17.61 4.15 25.76
CA ALA A 222 -18.88 4.11 25.03
C ALA A 222 -18.90 2.97 24.00
N ALA A 223 -17.82 2.77 23.25
CA ALA A 223 -17.71 1.68 22.29
C ALA A 223 -17.71 0.30 22.96
N LYS A 224 -17.07 0.15 24.14
CA LYS A 224 -17.12 -1.08 24.93
C LYS A 224 -18.51 -1.34 25.52
N ALA A 225 -19.20 -0.30 25.99
CA ALA A 225 -20.55 -0.39 26.53
C ALA A 225 -21.59 -0.80 25.47
N ALA A 226 -21.35 -0.54 24.19
CA ALA A 226 -22.20 -0.97 23.09
C ALA A 226 -22.06 -2.48 22.76
N MET A 227 -21.15 -3.20 23.38
CA MET A 227 -20.94 -4.64 23.18
C MET A 227 -21.72 -5.44 24.23
N LEU A 228 -22.54 -6.39 23.79
CA LEU A 228 -23.24 -7.34 24.67
C LEU A 228 -22.27 -8.40 25.22
N VAL A 229 -21.28 -8.78 24.41
CA VAL A 229 -20.25 -9.77 24.78
C VAL A 229 -18.90 -9.26 24.33
N LYS A 230 -17.90 -9.35 25.20
CA LYS A 230 -16.53 -8.97 24.86
C LYS A 230 -15.94 -9.93 23.82
N PRO A 231 -15.33 -9.44 22.71
CA PRO A 231 -14.65 -10.28 21.75
C PRO A 231 -13.52 -11.09 22.41
N ASN A 232 -13.43 -12.36 22.05
CA ASN A 232 -12.35 -13.22 22.53
C ASN A 232 -11.03 -12.89 21.78
N LYS A 233 -9.90 -13.39 22.29
CA LYS A 233 -8.58 -13.14 21.72
C LYS A 233 -8.45 -13.65 20.27
N PHE A 234 -9.17 -14.72 19.91
CA PHE A 234 -9.15 -15.27 18.55
C PHE A 234 -9.83 -14.33 17.56
N ILE A 235 -10.97 -13.71 17.92
CA ILE A 235 -11.64 -12.70 17.09
C ILE A 235 -10.71 -11.51 16.84
N VAL A 236 -10.05 -11.01 17.90
CA VAL A 236 -9.11 -9.90 17.77
C VAL A 236 -7.92 -10.27 16.87
N PHE A 237 -7.36 -11.46 17.04
CA PHE A 237 -6.31 -11.97 16.15
C PHE A 237 -6.81 -12.07 14.70
N LEU A 238 -7.98 -12.63 14.47
CA LEU A 238 -8.52 -12.84 13.12
C LEU A 238 -8.76 -11.52 12.38
N VAL A 239 -9.22 -10.49 13.07
CA VAL A 239 -9.41 -9.15 12.50
C VAL A 239 -8.05 -8.53 12.14
N MET A 240 -7.00 -8.72 12.96
CA MET A 240 -5.65 -8.28 12.66
C MET A 240 -5.01 -9.11 11.53
N PHE A 241 -5.23 -10.42 11.51
CA PHE A 241 -4.74 -11.32 10.46
C PHE A 241 -5.38 -11.00 9.10
N TYR A 242 -6.62 -10.52 9.08
CA TYR A 242 -7.25 -10.02 7.86
C TYR A 242 -6.41 -8.90 7.20
N ALA A 243 -5.75 -8.05 7.98
CA ALA A 243 -4.83 -7.04 7.44
C ALA A 243 -3.67 -7.65 6.65
N PHE A 244 -3.12 -8.77 7.14
CA PHE A 244 -2.09 -9.52 6.42
C PHE A 244 -2.64 -10.08 5.11
N LEU A 245 -3.81 -10.73 5.13
CA LEU A 245 -4.42 -11.33 3.94
C LEU A 245 -4.74 -10.26 2.88
N CYS A 246 -5.38 -9.17 3.29
CA CYS A 246 -5.71 -8.05 2.43
C CYS A 246 -4.46 -7.45 1.75
N MET A 247 -3.41 -7.17 2.54
CA MET A 247 -2.18 -6.60 2.01
C MET A 247 -1.42 -7.60 1.13
N ALA A 248 -1.41 -8.88 1.49
CA ALA A 248 -0.78 -9.92 0.68
C ALA A 248 -1.39 -9.97 -0.73
N ILE A 249 -2.72 -9.95 -0.83
CA ILE A 249 -3.44 -9.96 -2.11
C ILE A 249 -3.19 -8.66 -2.86
N MET A 250 -3.42 -7.52 -2.22
CA MET A 250 -3.28 -6.21 -2.85
C MET A 250 -1.85 -5.97 -3.37
N TYR A 251 -0.85 -6.21 -2.52
CA TYR A 251 0.55 -5.96 -2.84
C TYR A 251 1.08 -6.98 -3.86
N GLY A 252 0.74 -8.26 -3.67
CA GLY A 252 1.11 -9.32 -4.60
C GLY A 252 0.56 -9.07 -6.00
N ALA A 253 -0.72 -8.72 -6.12
CA ALA A 253 -1.31 -8.34 -7.39
C ALA A 253 -0.61 -7.12 -8.01
N GLN A 254 -0.42 -6.05 -7.25
CA GLN A 254 0.22 -4.83 -7.74
C GLN A 254 1.64 -5.07 -8.27
N GLN A 255 2.43 -5.92 -7.60
CA GLN A 255 3.83 -6.16 -7.96
C GLN A 255 3.98 -7.13 -9.13
N TYR A 256 3.13 -8.15 -9.23
CA TYR A 256 3.38 -9.28 -10.13
C TYR A 256 2.39 -9.43 -11.28
N THR A 257 1.36 -8.58 -11.38
CA THR A 257 0.37 -8.62 -12.47
C THR A 257 1.02 -8.41 -13.85
N LYS A 258 1.98 -7.49 -13.98
CA LYS A 258 2.72 -7.28 -15.24
C LYS A 258 3.50 -8.54 -15.62
N ALA A 259 4.25 -9.11 -14.68
CA ALA A 259 5.01 -10.33 -14.91
C ALA A 259 4.10 -11.51 -15.30
N PHE A 260 2.94 -11.64 -14.65
CA PHE A 260 1.93 -12.65 -15.02
C PHE A 260 1.42 -12.45 -16.44
N GLY A 261 1.11 -11.23 -16.83
CA GLY A 261 0.69 -10.89 -18.20
C GLY A 261 1.71 -11.28 -19.25
N LEU A 262 3.00 -10.98 -18.99
CA LEU A 262 4.11 -11.30 -19.90
C LEU A 262 4.39 -12.80 -19.97
N SER A 263 4.64 -13.43 -18.83
CA SER A 263 5.22 -14.77 -18.77
C SER A 263 4.19 -15.90 -18.80
N VAL A 264 2.94 -15.64 -18.38
CA VAL A 264 1.87 -16.66 -18.34
C VAL A 264 0.86 -16.45 -19.46
N CYS A 265 0.42 -15.20 -19.66
CA CYS A 265 -0.61 -14.91 -20.68
C CYS A 265 -0.04 -14.61 -22.07
N GLY A 266 1.29 -14.47 -22.22
CA GLY A 266 1.92 -14.14 -23.51
C GLY A 266 1.55 -12.77 -24.06
N LEU A 267 1.19 -11.81 -23.19
CA LEU A 267 0.82 -10.46 -23.58
C LEU A 267 2.04 -9.66 -24.01
N SER A 268 1.84 -8.66 -24.89
CA SER A 268 2.87 -7.70 -25.22
C SER A 268 3.22 -6.81 -24.00
N GLU A 269 4.42 -6.17 -24.02
CA GLU A 269 4.88 -5.27 -22.96
C GLU A 269 3.84 -4.18 -22.62
N ILE A 270 3.23 -3.58 -23.65
CA ILE A 270 2.24 -2.52 -23.48
C ILE A 270 0.93 -3.05 -22.89
N GLN A 271 0.50 -4.26 -23.30
CA GLN A 271 -0.69 -4.90 -22.73
C GLN A 271 -0.47 -5.29 -21.27
N ALA A 272 0.68 -5.88 -20.95
CA ALA A 272 1.03 -6.24 -19.58
C ALA A 272 1.19 -5.01 -18.66
N ALA A 273 1.78 -3.92 -19.16
CA ALA A 273 1.81 -2.64 -18.46
C ALA A 273 0.40 -2.09 -18.23
N GLY A 274 -0.48 -2.23 -19.21
CA GLY A 274 -1.91 -1.87 -19.12
C GLY A 274 -2.63 -2.59 -18.00
N MET A 275 -2.30 -3.84 -17.68
CA MET A 275 -2.89 -4.57 -16.54
C MET A 275 -2.65 -3.85 -15.22
N THR A 276 -1.43 -3.38 -14.94
CA THR A 276 -1.11 -2.63 -13.71
C THR A 276 -1.89 -1.32 -13.66
N SER A 277 -2.03 -0.64 -14.80
CA SER A 277 -2.78 0.62 -14.89
C SER A 277 -4.28 0.42 -14.65
N ILE A 278 -4.88 -0.61 -15.23
CA ILE A 278 -6.30 -0.97 -15.06
C ILE A 278 -6.58 -1.40 -13.62
N TYR A 279 -5.71 -2.19 -13.01
CA TYR A 279 -5.77 -2.50 -11.58
C TYR A 279 -5.86 -1.22 -10.74
N THR A 280 -5.04 -0.24 -11.05
CA THR A 280 -4.99 1.02 -10.32
C THR A 280 -6.24 1.87 -10.53
N ILE A 281 -6.80 1.90 -11.74
CA ILE A 281 -8.09 2.55 -12.04
C ILE A 281 -9.20 1.91 -11.22
N GLY A 282 -9.26 0.57 -11.18
CA GLY A 282 -10.20 -0.17 -10.34
C GLY A 282 -10.10 0.26 -8.87
N SER A 283 -8.88 0.38 -8.35
CA SER A 283 -8.65 0.82 -6.97
C SER A 283 -9.17 2.26 -6.69
N ILE A 284 -8.97 3.20 -7.62
CA ILE A 284 -9.50 4.57 -7.47
C ILE A 284 -11.02 4.57 -7.43
N CYS A 285 -11.65 3.90 -8.39
CA CYS A 285 -13.11 3.79 -8.46
C CYS A 285 -13.70 3.21 -7.17
N ALA A 286 -13.06 2.18 -6.63
CA ALA A 286 -13.52 1.54 -5.40
C ALA A 286 -13.41 2.42 -4.16
N VAL A 287 -12.32 3.18 -4.00
CA VAL A 287 -12.18 4.11 -2.87
C VAL A 287 -13.33 5.10 -2.84
N LEU A 288 -13.70 5.67 -3.98
CA LEU A 288 -14.82 6.61 -4.10
C LEU A 288 -16.16 5.92 -3.86
N PHE A 289 -16.36 4.73 -4.45
CA PHE A 289 -17.59 3.95 -4.32
C PHE A 289 -17.84 3.52 -2.86
N TRP A 290 -16.87 2.90 -2.21
CA TRP A 290 -17.01 2.43 -0.84
C TRP A 290 -17.13 3.57 0.17
N ALA A 291 -16.42 4.70 -0.06
CA ALA A 291 -16.60 5.90 0.74
C ALA A 291 -18.05 6.42 0.67
N PHE A 292 -18.65 6.43 -0.53
CA PHE A 292 -20.05 6.80 -0.73
C PHE A 292 -21.01 5.81 -0.02
N MET A 293 -20.82 4.50 -0.22
CA MET A 293 -21.67 3.45 0.35
C MET A 293 -21.68 3.51 1.89
N MET A 294 -20.52 3.68 2.51
CA MET A 294 -20.42 3.78 3.98
C MET A 294 -20.98 5.11 4.51
N ALA A 295 -20.69 6.23 3.83
CA ALA A 295 -21.12 7.56 4.31
C ALA A 295 -22.61 7.82 4.12
N LYS A 296 -23.17 7.46 2.96
CA LYS A 296 -24.58 7.76 2.58
C LYS A 296 -25.52 6.61 2.94
N LEU A 297 -25.18 5.39 2.60
CA LEU A 297 -26.02 4.21 2.84
C LEU A 297 -25.73 3.53 4.19
N LYS A 298 -24.75 4.03 4.95
CA LYS A 298 -24.38 3.54 6.29
C LYS A 298 -24.10 2.03 6.31
N TRP A 299 -23.52 1.50 5.25
CA TRP A 299 -23.16 0.10 5.19
C TRP A 299 -22.15 -0.26 6.28
N ASN A 300 -22.37 -1.42 6.89
CA ASN A 300 -21.45 -1.93 7.88
C ASN A 300 -20.10 -2.26 7.22
N PRO A 301 -18.95 -1.80 7.76
CA PRO A 301 -17.62 -2.13 7.21
C PRO A 301 -17.40 -3.64 7.03
N LEU A 302 -17.95 -4.48 7.90
CA LEU A 302 -17.81 -5.94 7.81
C LEU A 302 -18.55 -6.52 6.60
N LYS A 303 -19.70 -5.94 6.20
CA LYS A 303 -20.40 -6.29 4.97
C LYS A 303 -19.54 -6.00 3.74
N VAL A 304 -18.89 -4.83 3.71
CA VAL A 304 -17.99 -4.43 2.62
C VAL A 304 -16.81 -5.40 2.54
N VAL A 305 -16.18 -5.70 3.67
CA VAL A 305 -15.05 -6.65 3.75
C VAL A 305 -15.42 -8.04 3.20
N LEU A 306 -16.61 -8.54 3.49
CA LEU A 306 -17.07 -9.82 2.98
C LEU A 306 -17.29 -9.79 1.46
N ILE A 307 -17.97 -8.77 0.94
CA ILE A 307 -18.20 -8.59 -0.51
C ILE A 307 -16.86 -8.46 -1.23
N ASP A 308 -15.96 -7.61 -0.74
CA ASP A 308 -14.64 -7.42 -1.30
C ASP A 308 -13.85 -8.74 -1.38
N SER A 309 -13.90 -9.56 -0.31
CA SER A 309 -13.20 -10.84 -0.26
C SER A 309 -13.76 -11.83 -1.30
N ILE A 310 -15.09 -11.93 -1.43
CA ILE A 310 -15.75 -12.83 -2.40
C ILE A 310 -15.43 -12.39 -3.83
N CYS A 311 -15.61 -11.11 -4.15
CA CYS A 311 -15.35 -10.59 -5.49
C CYS A 311 -13.86 -10.65 -5.85
N THR A 312 -12.97 -10.50 -4.88
CA THR A 312 -11.52 -10.70 -5.06
C THR A 312 -11.20 -12.15 -5.45
N ALA A 313 -11.80 -13.14 -4.78
CA ALA A 313 -11.61 -14.55 -5.12
C ALA A 313 -12.13 -14.86 -6.54
N VAL A 314 -13.29 -14.32 -6.92
CA VAL A 314 -13.84 -14.45 -8.28
C VAL A 314 -12.89 -13.81 -9.31
N ALA A 315 -12.38 -12.62 -9.04
CA ALA A 315 -11.45 -11.92 -9.92
C ALA A 315 -10.14 -12.72 -10.10
N LEU A 316 -9.55 -13.24 -9.02
CA LEU A 316 -8.35 -14.08 -9.07
C LEU A 316 -8.58 -15.39 -9.82
N THR A 317 -9.75 -15.99 -9.68
CA THR A 317 -10.13 -17.17 -10.48
C THR A 317 -10.19 -16.82 -11.96
N GLY A 318 -10.76 -15.66 -12.32
CA GLY A 318 -10.77 -15.17 -13.70
C GLY A 318 -9.36 -14.95 -14.25
N VAL A 319 -8.47 -14.33 -13.46
CA VAL A 319 -7.05 -14.10 -13.85
C VAL A 319 -6.32 -15.44 -14.10
N LEU A 320 -6.55 -16.45 -13.25
CA LEU A 320 -5.82 -17.72 -13.32
C LEU A 320 -6.26 -18.61 -14.49
N PHE A 321 -7.54 -18.61 -14.85
CA PHE A 321 -8.09 -19.61 -15.79
C PHE A 321 -8.52 -19.04 -17.14
N ILE A 322 -8.62 -17.70 -17.29
CA ILE A 322 -9.13 -17.07 -18.51
C ILE A 322 -8.10 -16.09 -19.06
N HIS A 323 -7.32 -16.52 -20.06
CA HIS A 323 -6.22 -15.71 -20.62
C HIS A 323 -6.63 -14.88 -21.85
N GLN A 324 -7.93 -14.73 -22.11
CA GLN A 324 -8.40 -13.81 -23.15
C GLN A 324 -8.22 -12.36 -22.70
N VAL A 325 -7.56 -11.52 -23.52
CA VAL A 325 -7.12 -10.17 -23.16
C VAL A 325 -8.24 -9.30 -22.56
N ALA A 326 -9.42 -9.30 -23.18
CA ALA A 326 -10.55 -8.50 -22.68
C ALA A 326 -11.02 -8.96 -21.29
N ILE A 327 -11.12 -10.26 -21.09
CA ILE A 327 -11.60 -10.84 -19.82
C ILE A 327 -10.57 -10.68 -18.72
N ILE A 328 -9.29 -10.85 -19.02
CA ILE A 328 -8.23 -10.65 -18.02
C ILE A 328 -8.18 -9.19 -17.56
N TYR A 329 -8.41 -8.22 -18.46
CA TYR A 329 -8.48 -6.81 -18.09
C TYR A 329 -9.68 -6.52 -17.17
N ILE A 330 -10.85 -7.13 -17.43
CA ILE A 330 -12.01 -7.02 -16.52
C ILE A 330 -11.70 -7.64 -15.17
N ALA A 331 -11.09 -8.84 -15.14
CA ALA A 331 -10.71 -9.50 -13.89
C ALA A 331 -9.69 -8.70 -13.09
N ILE A 332 -8.70 -8.08 -13.76
CA ILE A 332 -7.71 -7.21 -13.13
C ILE A 332 -8.34 -5.89 -12.64
N ALA A 333 -9.29 -5.31 -13.38
CA ALA A 333 -10.05 -4.15 -12.89
C ALA A 333 -10.84 -4.48 -11.63
N MET A 334 -11.52 -5.65 -11.61
CA MET A 334 -12.22 -6.15 -10.43
C MET A 334 -11.25 -6.41 -9.27
N LEU A 335 -10.09 -7.00 -9.53
CA LEU A 335 -9.07 -7.23 -8.51
C LEU A 335 -8.59 -5.91 -7.90
N GLY A 336 -8.34 -4.89 -8.72
CA GLY A 336 -8.02 -3.54 -8.25
C GLY A 336 -9.16 -2.92 -7.44
N PHE A 337 -10.40 -3.09 -7.88
CA PHE A 337 -11.57 -2.55 -7.21
C PHE A 337 -11.78 -3.19 -5.83
N PHE A 338 -11.86 -4.49 -5.75
CA PHE A 338 -12.24 -5.19 -4.52
C PHE A 338 -11.06 -5.44 -3.57
N ALA A 339 -9.86 -5.80 -4.07
CA ALA A 339 -8.73 -6.06 -3.20
C ALA A 339 -7.99 -4.79 -2.74
N ALA A 340 -7.85 -3.77 -3.60
CA ALA A 340 -7.03 -2.60 -3.27
C ALA A 340 -7.83 -1.37 -2.83
N GLY A 341 -9.04 -1.17 -3.35
CA GLY A 341 -9.79 0.06 -3.13
C GLY A 341 -10.61 0.09 -1.85
N GLY A 342 -11.21 -1.04 -1.47
CA GLY A 342 -12.14 -1.12 -0.33
C GLY A 342 -11.52 -1.72 0.92
N ALA A 343 -10.85 -2.85 0.76
CA ALA A 343 -10.45 -3.73 1.84
C ALA A 343 -9.51 -3.08 2.88
N LEU A 344 -8.64 -2.16 2.48
CA LEU A 344 -7.64 -1.55 3.36
C LEU A 344 -8.26 -0.69 4.48
N GLN A 345 -9.10 0.27 4.09
CA GLN A 345 -9.69 1.23 5.02
C GLN A 345 -10.87 0.61 5.79
N THR A 346 -11.65 -0.23 5.13
CA THR A 346 -12.75 -0.95 5.78
C THR A 346 -12.25 -1.99 6.76
N GLY A 347 -11.15 -2.69 6.48
CA GLY A 347 -10.49 -3.60 7.41
C GLY A 347 -10.06 -2.92 8.71
N LEU A 348 -9.45 -1.72 8.62
CA LEU A 348 -9.11 -0.94 9.81
C LEU A 348 -10.37 -0.52 10.61
N ALA A 349 -11.46 -0.16 9.93
CA ALA A 349 -12.72 0.15 10.61
C ALA A 349 -13.29 -1.08 11.34
N VAL A 350 -13.16 -2.28 10.77
CA VAL A 350 -13.54 -3.55 11.44
C VAL A 350 -12.66 -3.81 12.67
N VAL A 351 -11.35 -3.52 12.59
CA VAL A 351 -10.45 -3.60 13.77
C VAL A 351 -10.95 -2.71 14.89
N GLN A 352 -11.27 -1.46 14.60
CA GLN A 352 -11.73 -0.50 15.60
C GLN A 352 -13.09 -0.90 16.18
N LEU A 353 -13.94 -1.55 15.38
CA LEU A 353 -15.24 -2.07 15.83
C LEU A 353 -15.08 -3.21 16.84
N PHE A 354 -14.26 -4.23 16.53
CA PHE A 354 -14.10 -5.42 17.39
C PHE A 354 -13.07 -5.26 18.50
N ASN A 355 -12.17 -4.30 18.42
CA ASN A 355 -11.14 -4.04 19.43
C ASN A 355 -11.12 -2.55 19.83
N PRO A 356 -12.17 -2.04 20.52
CA PRO A 356 -12.20 -0.66 20.96
C PRO A 356 -11.05 -0.38 21.94
N GLY A 357 -10.19 0.52 21.54
CA GLY A 357 -8.97 0.90 22.24
C GLY A 357 -8.34 2.16 21.64
N PRO A 358 -7.15 2.57 22.09
CA PRO A 358 -6.43 3.69 21.50
C PRO A 358 -6.28 3.50 19.99
N LYS A 359 -6.84 4.41 19.19
CA LYS A 359 -6.87 4.31 17.72
C LYS A 359 -5.47 4.14 17.14
N GLY A 360 -4.48 4.88 17.66
CA GLY A 360 -3.08 4.77 17.22
C GLY A 360 -2.49 3.38 17.42
N ARG A 361 -2.71 2.75 18.58
CA ARG A 361 -2.23 1.39 18.86
C ARG A 361 -2.85 0.36 17.91
N ASN A 362 -4.17 0.41 17.71
CA ASN A 362 -4.85 -0.50 16.81
C ASN A 362 -4.40 -0.32 15.35
N THR A 363 -4.24 0.91 14.91
CA THR A 363 -3.71 1.25 13.59
C THR A 363 -2.27 0.74 13.44
N GLY A 364 -1.41 0.96 14.44
CA GLY A 364 -0.02 0.48 14.42
C GLY A 364 0.07 -1.03 14.29
N ILE A 365 -0.71 -1.79 15.08
CA ILE A 365 -0.75 -3.27 14.99
C ILE A 365 -1.27 -3.70 13.61
N TYR A 366 -2.35 -3.09 13.12
CA TYR A 366 -2.92 -3.39 11.81
C TYR A 366 -1.90 -3.20 10.68
N TYR A 367 -1.20 -2.06 10.66
CA TYR A 367 -0.15 -1.80 9.66
C TYR A 367 1.10 -2.67 9.84
N THR A 368 1.36 -3.18 11.05
CA THR A 368 2.43 -4.18 11.26
C THR A 368 2.11 -5.48 10.54
N PHE A 369 0.88 -6.01 10.66
CA PHE A 369 0.46 -7.18 9.89
C PHE A 369 0.53 -6.96 8.37
N MET A 370 0.17 -5.76 7.92
CA MET A 370 0.30 -5.38 6.51
C MET A 370 1.76 -5.31 6.07
N GLY A 371 2.63 -4.73 6.88
CA GLY A 371 4.07 -4.66 6.63
C GLY A 371 4.69 -6.05 6.49
N ALA A 372 4.29 -6.99 7.36
CA ALA A 372 4.72 -8.39 7.27
C ALA A 372 4.34 -9.02 5.93
N ALA A 373 3.13 -8.79 5.42
CA ALA A 373 2.73 -9.26 4.09
C ALA A 373 3.55 -8.63 2.97
N SER A 374 3.81 -7.32 3.04
CA SER A 374 4.64 -6.61 2.05
C SER A 374 6.07 -7.13 1.98
N TYR A 375 6.59 -7.71 3.07
CA TYR A 375 7.88 -8.36 3.12
C TYR A 375 7.81 -9.82 2.62
N LEU A 376 6.88 -10.61 3.17
CA LEU A 376 6.83 -12.05 2.91
C LEU A 376 6.44 -12.39 1.47
N ILE A 377 5.51 -11.66 0.85
CA ILE A 377 5.08 -11.95 -0.52
C ILE A 377 6.23 -11.87 -1.54
N PRO A 378 7.05 -10.81 -1.59
CA PRO A 378 8.20 -10.78 -2.49
C PRO A 378 9.30 -11.79 -2.12
N VAL A 379 9.47 -12.15 -0.84
CA VAL A 379 10.39 -13.23 -0.44
C VAL A 379 9.95 -14.55 -1.06
N VAL A 380 8.67 -14.90 -0.94
CA VAL A 380 8.12 -16.13 -1.54
C VAL A 380 8.26 -16.06 -3.07
N ALA A 381 7.94 -14.93 -3.69
CA ALA A 381 8.10 -14.75 -5.13
C ALA A 381 9.54 -14.93 -5.59
N ALA A 382 10.52 -14.37 -4.86
CA ALA A 382 11.94 -14.55 -5.16
C ALA A 382 12.38 -16.01 -5.10
N GLN A 383 11.95 -16.75 -4.06
CA GLN A 383 12.27 -18.18 -3.91
C GLN A 383 11.63 -19.03 -5.02
N LEU A 384 10.35 -18.79 -5.31
CA LEU A 384 9.66 -19.50 -6.40
C LEU A 384 10.30 -19.21 -7.75
N THR A 385 10.65 -17.95 -8.06
CA THR A 385 11.29 -17.57 -9.32
C THR A 385 12.64 -18.28 -9.48
N LYS A 386 13.43 -18.33 -8.40
CA LYS A 386 14.73 -19.01 -8.40
C LYS A 386 14.60 -20.53 -8.61
N SER A 387 13.57 -21.15 -8.07
CA SER A 387 13.42 -22.63 -8.11
C SER A 387 12.69 -23.13 -9.35
N SER A 388 11.74 -22.37 -9.92
CA SER A 388 10.84 -22.86 -10.97
C SER A 388 10.69 -21.94 -12.19
N GLY A 389 11.50 -20.86 -12.26
CA GLY A 389 11.40 -19.86 -13.32
C GLY A 389 10.24 -18.89 -13.14
N GLU A 390 10.21 -17.81 -13.96
CA GLU A 390 9.27 -16.69 -13.77
C GLU A 390 7.81 -17.10 -13.97
N ALA A 391 7.49 -17.77 -15.06
CA ALA A 391 6.11 -18.13 -15.38
C ALA A 391 5.46 -19.01 -14.31
N SER A 392 6.15 -20.08 -13.90
CA SER A 392 5.68 -20.98 -12.85
C SER A 392 5.59 -20.28 -11.49
N ALA A 393 6.54 -19.41 -11.18
CA ALA A 393 6.58 -18.66 -9.94
C ALA A 393 5.39 -17.70 -9.83
N VAL A 394 5.13 -16.88 -10.84
CA VAL A 394 4.02 -15.91 -10.79
C VAL A 394 2.66 -16.60 -10.87
N TYR A 395 2.54 -17.74 -11.58
CA TYR A 395 1.32 -18.54 -11.56
C TYR A 395 1.05 -19.11 -10.16
N SER A 396 2.06 -19.72 -9.53
CA SER A 396 1.96 -20.25 -8.16
C SER A 396 1.65 -19.15 -7.15
N LEU A 397 2.23 -17.96 -7.34
CA LEU A 397 1.93 -16.78 -6.53
C LEU A 397 0.46 -16.38 -6.62
N MET A 398 -0.11 -16.33 -7.84
CA MET A 398 -1.54 -15.99 -8.02
C MET A 398 -2.45 -17.05 -7.39
N ILE A 399 -2.08 -18.34 -7.43
CA ILE A 399 -2.80 -19.40 -6.69
C ILE A 399 -2.74 -19.12 -5.17
N MET A 400 -1.57 -18.77 -4.64
CA MET A 400 -1.42 -18.42 -3.23
C MET A 400 -2.31 -17.23 -2.84
N LEU A 401 -2.39 -16.19 -3.69
CA LEU A 401 -3.28 -15.05 -3.45
C LEU A 401 -4.77 -15.48 -3.46
N LEU A 402 -5.15 -16.43 -4.32
CA LEU A 402 -6.51 -17.00 -4.32
C LEU A 402 -6.79 -17.76 -3.02
N VAL A 403 -5.85 -18.55 -2.52
CA VAL A 403 -5.97 -19.20 -1.19
C VAL A 403 -6.16 -18.16 -0.10
N PHE A 404 -5.40 -17.07 -0.12
CA PHE A 404 -5.56 -15.97 0.84
C PHE A 404 -6.92 -15.27 0.71
N ALA A 405 -7.46 -15.12 -0.49
CA ALA A 405 -8.82 -14.59 -0.68
C ALA A 405 -9.89 -15.52 -0.09
N ILE A 406 -9.74 -16.84 -0.24
CA ILE A 406 -10.61 -17.83 0.39
C ILE A 406 -10.52 -17.75 1.92
N LEU A 407 -9.31 -17.63 2.48
CA LEU A 407 -9.12 -17.44 3.92
C LEU A 407 -9.75 -16.12 4.41
N ALA A 408 -9.68 -15.05 3.60
CA ALA A 408 -10.33 -13.78 3.91
C ALA A 408 -11.87 -13.91 3.90
N ILE A 409 -12.45 -14.69 2.98
CA ILE A 409 -13.90 -15.00 2.99
C ILE A 409 -14.28 -15.75 4.26
N LEU A 410 -13.56 -16.84 4.58
CA LEU A 410 -13.85 -17.64 5.79
C LEU A 410 -13.73 -16.80 7.06
N SER A 411 -12.70 -15.97 7.15
CA SER A 411 -12.50 -15.03 8.26
C SER A 411 -13.65 -14.04 8.37
N SER A 412 -14.06 -13.45 7.26
CA SER A 412 -15.15 -12.46 7.21
C SER A 412 -16.50 -13.09 7.57
N LEU A 413 -16.79 -14.29 7.06
CA LEU A 413 -18.02 -15.04 7.41
C LEU A 413 -18.08 -15.36 8.91
N TYR A 414 -16.96 -15.79 9.48
CA TYR A 414 -16.88 -16.03 10.91
C TYR A 414 -17.14 -14.75 11.72
N LEU A 415 -16.53 -13.62 11.32
CA LEU A 415 -16.73 -12.32 11.97
C LEU A 415 -18.19 -11.84 11.84
N VAL A 416 -18.84 -12.04 10.69
CA VAL A 416 -20.28 -11.75 10.49
C VAL A 416 -21.13 -12.56 11.45
N ALA A 417 -20.86 -13.85 11.59
CA ALA A 417 -21.58 -14.70 12.55
C ALA A 417 -21.39 -14.25 14.01
N GLN A 418 -20.19 -13.80 14.37
CA GLN A 418 -19.91 -13.28 15.73
C GLN A 418 -20.48 -11.88 15.96
N HIS A 419 -20.65 -11.06 14.92
CA HIS A 419 -21.16 -9.69 15.04
C HIS A 419 -22.53 -9.65 15.72
N LYS A 420 -23.45 -10.54 15.34
CA LYS A 420 -24.78 -10.63 15.96
C LYS A 420 -24.70 -10.95 17.44
N LYS A 421 -23.78 -11.83 17.85
CA LYS A 421 -23.59 -12.21 19.26
C LYS A 421 -22.98 -11.06 20.06
N ILE A 422 -22.06 -10.30 19.48
CA ILE A 422 -21.32 -9.23 20.16
C ILE A 422 -22.14 -7.95 20.24
N PHE A 423 -22.86 -7.57 19.16
CA PHE A 423 -23.54 -6.27 19.04
C PHE A 423 -25.08 -6.38 19.03
N GLY A 424 -25.66 -7.57 19.09
CA GLY A 424 -27.11 -7.79 19.05
C GLY A 424 -27.76 -7.51 17.68
N LYS A 425 -26.99 -7.11 16.66
CA LYS A 425 -27.46 -6.72 15.33
C LYS A 425 -26.70 -7.50 14.25
N SER A 426 -27.38 -7.81 13.12
CA SER A 426 -26.69 -8.37 11.96
C SER A 426 -25.75 -7.33 11.36
N ALA A 427 -24.63 -7.80 10.79
CA ALA A 427 -23.71 -6.97 9.98
C ALA A 427 -24.15 -6.88 8.50
N LEU A 428 -25.02 -7.77 8.03
CA LEU A 428 -25.51 -7.87 6.66
C LEU A 428 -26.82 -7.16 6.46
#